data_17bde8d7af736ea50262b41cd2099477
#
_entry.id   17bde8d7af736ea50262b41cd2099477
#
_cell.length_a   1.000
_cell.length_b   1.000
_cell.length_c   1.000
_cell.angle_alpha   90.00
_cell.angle_beta   90.00
_cell.angle_gamma   90.00
#
_symmetry.space_group_name_H-M   'P 1'
#
loop_
_entity.id
_entity.type
_entity.pdbx_description
1 polymer ?
#
loop_
_entity_poly.entity_id
_entity_poly.type
_entity_poly.pdbx_seq_one_letter_code
_entity_poly.pdbx_strand_id
1 'polypeptide(L)'
;MNRVKKLVGGILAIILCVSVSAQTKLPPGWQSSYVKITPKGELAYYSDKQGNIIPDFSRVGYHHGDKSIPDYPVTKTVYPVEKGDSRQRIQDAIDEVSRMQPDKDGHRGTVLLKRGVYHVHGTIHINASGVILTGEGDNVNETPLLA
;
A
#
# COMPACT_ATOMS: atom_id res chain seq x y z
N MET A 1 59.90 -1.97 39.69
CA MET A 1 58.79 -2.94 39.49
C MET A 1 57.64 -2.19 38.86
N ASN A 2 57.68 -2.04 37.51
CA ASN A 2 56.79 -1.15 36.75
C ASN A 2 55.62 -1.95 36.18
N ARG A 3 54.43 -1.61 36.62
CA ARG A 3 53.16 -2.14 35.98
C ARG A 3 52.77 -1.19 34.86
N VAL A 4 52.90 -1.65 33.63
CA VAL A 4 52.40 -0.98 32.45
C VAL A 4 50.88 -1.22 32.39
N LYS A 5 50.09 -0.15 32.57
CA LYS A 5 48.64 -0.17 32.34
C LYS A 5 48.42 -0.06 30.85
N LYS A 6 47.90 -1.14 30.20
CA LYS A 6 47.41 -1.11 28.83
C LYS A 6 46.09 -0.37 28.79
N LEU A 7 46.10 0.80 28.16
CA LEU A 7 44.88 1.53 27.79
C LEU A 7 44.29 0.87 26.56
N VAL A 8 43.15 0.18 26.70
CA VAL A 8 42.39 -0.31 25.58
C VAL A 8 41.43 0.82 25.17
N GLY A 9 41.82 1.58 24.17
CA GLY A 9 40.95 2.57 23.54
C GLY A 9 39.93 1.87 22.64
N GLY A 10 38.69 1.76 23.11
CA GLY A 10 37.58 1.32 22.26
C GLY A 10 37.24 2.42 21.26
N ILE A 11 37.48 2.17 19.99
CA ILE A 11 36.99 3.03 18.90
C ILE A 11 35.50 2.68 18.71
N LEU A 12 34.62 3.53 19.21
CA LEU A 12 33.19 3.49 18.96
C LEU A 12 32.94 4.02 17.53
N ALA A 13 32.84 3.13 16.57
CA ALA A 13 32.45 3.49 15.21
C ALA A 13 30.95 3.84 15.18
N ILE A 14 30.64 5.13 15.22
CA ILE A 14 29.33 5.66 15.00
C ILE A 14 29.06 5.55 13.48
N ILE A 15 28.33 4.51 13.08
CA ILE A 15 27.81 4.40 11.71
C ILE A 15 26.65 5.41 11.60
N LEU A 16 26.97 6.59 11.05
CA LEU A 16 25.96 7.55 10.61
C LEU A 16 25.26 6.95 9.39
N CYS A 17 24.06 6.39 9.57
CA CYS A 17 23.16 6.08 8.47
C CYS A 17 22.68 7.40 7.86
N VAL A 18 23.42 7.92 6.88
CA VAL A 18 22.95 9.02 6.05
C VAL A 18 21.91 8.44 5.11
N SER A 19 20.64 8.65 5.41
CA SER A 19 19.55 8.40 4.47
C SER A 19 19.73 9.36 3.29
N VAL A 20 20.34 8.89 2.22
CA VAL A 20 20.42 9.64 0.96
C VAL A 20 19.03 9.59 0.34
N SER A 21 18.16 10.53 0.73
CA SER A 21 16.99 10.84 -0.07
C SER A 21 17.51 11.41 -1.38
N ALA A 22 17.40 10.64 -2.46
CA ALA A 22 17.68 11.10 -3.81
C ALA A 22 16.62 12.15 -4.22
N GLN A 23 16.67 13.32 -3.61
CA GLN A 23 15.93 14.48 -4.10
C GLN A 23 16.66 14.96 -5.35
N THR A 24 16.05 14.71 -6.50
CA THR A 24 16.48 15.34 -7.75
C THR A 24 16.33 16.85 -7.57
N LYS A 25 17.43 17.54 -7.22
CA LYS A 25 17.40 18.99 -7.10
C LYS A 25 17.14 19.58 -8.48
N LEU A 26 15.97 20.13 -8.67
CA LEU A 26 15.66 20.91 -9.86
C LEU A 26 16.60 22.12 -9.94
N PRO A 27 16.94 22.58 -11.14
CA PRO A 27 17.77 23.78 -11.30
C PRO A 27 17.18 24.96 -10.51
N PRO A 28 18.02 25.83 -9.90
CA PRO A 28 17.55 27.02 -9.22
C PRO A 28 16.64 27.85 -10.13
N GLY A 29 15.45 28.21 -9.63
CA GLY A 29 14.49 28.99 -10.39
C GLY A 29 13.61 28.20 -11.37
N TRP A 30 13.76 26.86 -11.45
CA TRP A 30 12.85 26.06 -12.27
C TRP A 30 11.44 26.10 -11.70
N GLN A 31 10.46 26.36 -12.55
CA GLN A 31 9.05 26.32 -12.23
C GLN A 31 8.30 25.58 -13.34
N SER A 32 7.34 24.75 -12.98
CA SER A 32 6.45 24.14 -13.95
C SER A 32 5.56 25.20 -14.60
N SER A 33 5.33 25.07 -15.91
CA SER A 33 4.35 25.89 -16.62
C SER A 33 2.91 25.45 -16.33
N TYR A 34 2.72 24.19 -15.90
CA TYR A 34 1.41 23.56 -15.81
C TYR A 34 0.93 23.35 -14.37
N VAL A 35 1.82 23.41 -13.39
CA VAL A 35 1.47 23.28 -11.96
C VAL A 35 2.26 24.30 -11.17
N LYS A 36 1.59 25.08 -10.34
CA LYS A 36 2.21 26.04 -9.44
C LYS A 36 1.67 25.89 -8.03
N ILE A 37 2.48 26.28 -7.05
CA ILE A 37 2.04 26.38 -5.67
C ILE A 37 1.45 27.78 -5.46
N THR A 38 0.21 27.83 -4.98
CA THR A 38 -0.45 29.09 -4.63
C THR A 38 0.18 29.70 -3.36
N PRO A 39 -0.05 30.98 -3.06
CA PRO A 39 0.38 31.58 -1.79
C PRO A 39 -0.17 30.88 -0.54
N LYS A 40 -1.25 30.12 -0.68
CA LYS A 40 -1.83 29.30 0.40
C LYS A 40 -1.20 27.91 0.52
N GLY A 41 -0.24 27.55 -0.34
CA GLY A 41 0.39 26.23 -0.36
C GLY A 41 -0.37 25.17 -1.14
N GLU A 42 -1.44 25.52 -1.84
CA GLU A 42 -2.25 24.61 -2.66
C GLU A 42 -1.65 24.47 -4.07
N LEU A 43 -1.90 23.35 -4.75
CA LEU A 43 -1.52 23.17 -6.15
C LEU A 43 -2.56 23.82 -7.07
N ALA A 44 -2.10 24.62 -8.02
CA ALA A 44 -2.92 25.18 -9.10
C ALA A 44 -2.48 24.59 -10.43
N TYR A 45 -3.43 24.07 -11.20
CA TYR A 45 -3.22 23.42 -12.49
C TYR A 45 -3.60 24.38 -13.63
N TYR A 46 -2.77 24.41 -14.67
CA TYR A 46 -2.94 25.27 -15.84
C TYR A 46 -2.96 24.42 -17.11
N SER A 47 -3.84 24.79 -18.04
CA SER A 47 -3.91 24.15 -19.35
C SER A 47 -2.77 24.57 -20.26
N ASP A 48 -2.39 23.68 -21.20
CA ASP A 48 -1.55 24.00 -22.33
C ASP A 48 -2.32 24.82 -23.42
N LYS A 49 -1.65 25.12 -24.55
CA LYS A 49 -2.25 25.87 -25.65
C LYS A 49 -3.37 25.07 -26.36
N GLN A 50 -3.42 23.78 -26.23
CA GLN A 50 -4.42 22.87 -26.77
C GLN A 50 -5.57 22.60 -25.80
N GLY A 51 -5.52 23.14 -24.58
CA GLY A 51 -6.54 22.95 -23.56
C GLY A 51 -6.32 21.70 -22.70
N ASN A 52 -5.22 20.96 -22.87
CA ASN A 52 -4.92 19.82 -22.02
C ASN A 52 -4.49 20.31 -20.63
N ILE A 53 -4.91 19.58 -19.59
CA ILE A 53 -4.56 19.86 -18.20
C ILE A 53 -4.02 18.58 -17.55
N ILE A 54 -3.03 18.73 -16.68
CA ILE A 54 -2.56 17.61 -15.86
C ILE A 54 -3.68 17.23 -14.89
N PRO A 55 -4.13 15.95 -14.84
CA PRO A 55 -5.17 15.53 -13.90
C PRO A 55 -4.76 15.79 -12.46
N ASP A 56 -5.68 16.35 -11.69
CA ASP A 56 -5.50 16.54 -10.25
C ASP A 56 -5.89 15.24 -9.50
N PHE A 57 -4.90 14.57 -8.94
CA PHE A 57 -5.07 13.35 -8.15
C PHE A 57 -5.07 13.62 -6.63
N SER A 58 -5.07 14.86 -6.18
CA SER A 58 -5.02 15.22 -4.76
C SER A 58 -6.28 14.76 -3.99
N ARG A 59 -7.37 14.52 -4.72
CA ARG A 59 -8.65 14.10 -4.15
C ARG A 59 -9.14 12.74 -4.66
N VAL A 60 -8.23 11.86 -5.00
CA VAL A 60 -8.54 10.47 -5.38
C VAL A 60 -8.51 9.56 -4.16
N GLY A 61 -9.09 8.36 -4.31
CA GLY A 61 -9.14 7.36 -3.25
C GLY A 61 -10.45 7.39 -2.45
N TYR A 62 -10.48 6.60 -1.40
CA TYR A 62 -11.66 6.44 -0.56
C TYR A 62 -12.09 7.76 0.06
N HIS A 63 -13.33 8.19 -0.20
CA HIS A 63 -13.88 9.49 0.21
C HIS A 63 -12.92 10.67 -0.06
N HIS A 64 -12.28 10.70 -1.22
CA HIS A 64 -11.33 11.74 -1.62
C HIS A 64 -10.12 11.90 -0.69
N GLY A 65 -9.77 10.87 0.09
CA GLY A 65 -8.72 10.91 1.10
C GLY A 65 -9.14 11.55 2.44
N ASP A 66 -10.37 12.04 2.55
CA ASP A 66 -10.86 12.74 3.75
C ASP A 66 -11.23 11.80 4.90
N LYS A 67 -11.35 10.49 4.62
CA LYS A 67 -11.69 9.46 5.62
C LYS A 67 -10.74 8.29 5.54
N SER A 68 -10.40 7.75 6.69
CA SER A 68 -9.69 6.47 6.76
C SER A 68 -10.55 5.35 6.19
N ILE A 69 -9.90 4.40 5.50
CA ILE A 69 -10.57 3.18 5.08
C ILE A 69 -11.05 2.45 6.33
N PRO A 70 -12.35 2.11 6.45
CA PRO A 70 -12.87 1.44 7.63
C PRO A 70 -12.28 0.02 7.76
N ASP A 71 -12.02 -0.38 8.99
CA ASP A 71 -11.65 -1.74 9.31
C ASP A 71 -12.92 -2.56 9.57
N TYR A 72 -13.16 -3.56 8.74
CA TYR A 72 -14.32 -4.43 8.83
C TYR A 72 -13.96 -5.79 9.44
N PRO A 73 -14.84 -6.37 10.27
CA PRO A 73 -14.60 -7.68 10.87
C PRO A 73 -14.32 -8.76 9.84
N VAL A 74 -13.34 -9.61 10.13
CA VAL A 74 -13.01 -10.77 9.28
C VAL A 74 -14.13 -11.80 9.37
N THR A 75 -14.70 -12.15 8.23
CA THR A 75 -15.76 -13.15 8.09
C THR A 75 -15.19 -14.51 7.71
N LYS A 76 -14.19 -14.51 6.81
CA LYS A 76 -13.54 -15.72 6.31
C LYS A 76 -12.04 -15.53 6.27
N THR A 77 -11.29 -16.56 6.69
CA THR A 77 -9.82 -16.55 6.65
C THR A 77 -9.34 -17.59 5.66
N VAL A 78 -8.41 -17.21 4.80
CA VAL A 78 -7.77 -18.07 3.81
C VAL A 78 -6.28 -18.16 4.12
N TYR A 79 -5.75 -19.37 4.10
CA TYR A 79 -4.33 -19.67 4.25
C TYR A 79 -3.73 -20.03 2.90
N PRO A 80 -2.45 -19.70 2.64
CA PRO A 80 -1.79 -20.12 1.41
C PRO A 80 -1.76 -21.64 1.30
N VAL A 81 -1.68 -22.15 0.08
CA VAL A 81 -1.38 -23.57 -0.15
C VAL A 81 0.14 -23.76 -0.13
N GLU A 82 0.61 -24.88 0.40
CA GLU A 82 2.06 -25.16 0.43
C GLU A 82 2.65 -25.27 -0.98
N LYS A 83 1.88 -25.81 -1.91
CA LYS A 83 2.27 -25.95 -3.33
C LYS A 83 1.05 -25.81 -4.23
N GLY A 84 1.26 -25.22 -5.40
CA GLY A 84 0.26 -25.10 -6.45
C GLY A 84 -0.59 -23.83 -6.38
N ASP A 85 -1.75 -23.88 -7.01
CA ASP A 85 -2.62 -22.73 -7.26
C ASP A 85 -3.57 -22.48 -6.07
N SER A 86 -3.48 -21.27 -5.51
CA SER A 86 -4.35 -20.80 -4.43
C SER A 86 -5.67 -20.20 -4.93
N ARG A 87 -5.83 -20.03 -6.25
CA ARG A 87 -6.94 -19.32 -6.87
C ARG A 87 -8.29 -19.87 -6.41
N GLN A 88 -8.48 -21.19 -6.52
CA GLN A 88 -9.77 -21.79 -6.20
C GLN A 88 -10.13 -21.59 -4.72
N ARG A 89 -9.19 -21.72 -3.80
CA ARG A 89 -9.42 -21.51 -2.37
C ARG A 89 -9.84 -20.08 -2.05
N ILE A 90 -9.23 -19.10 -2.73
CA ILE A 90 -9.59 -17.69 -2.57
C ILE A 90 -10.97 -17.45 -3.17
N GLN A 91 -11.25 -17.99 -4.37
CA GLN A 91 -12.54 -17.85 -5.04
C GLN A 91 -13.68 -18.45 -4.21
N ASP A 92 -13.50 -19.65 -3.66
CA ASP A 92 -14.51 -20.29 -2.82
C ASP A 92 -14.87 -19.44 -1.59
N ALA A 93 -13.86 -18.84 -0.94
CA ALA A 93 -14.10 -17.94 0.18
C ALA A 93 -14.86 -16.67 -0.21
N ILE A 94 -14.52 -16.08 -1.37
CA ILE A 94 -15.23 -14.92 -1.93
C ILE A 94 -16.68 -15.30 -2.27
N ASP A 95 -16.90 -16.45 -2.90
CA ASP A 95 -18.23 -16.92 -3.28
C ASP A 95 -19.11 -17.24 -2.05
N GLU A 96 -18.53 -17.77 -0.98
CA GLU A 96 -19.22 -18.00 0.28
C GLU A 96 -19.68 -16.68 0.91
N VAL A 97 -18.80 -15.68 1.01
CA VAL A 97 -19.13 -14.36 1.55
C VAL A 97 -20.12 -13.63 0.64
N SER A 98 -20.02 -13.81 -0.68
CA SER A 98 -20.92 -13.20 -1.66
C SER A 98 -22.38 -13.62 -1.49
N ARG A 99 -22.62 -14.83 -0.94
CA ARG A 99 -23.99 -15.35 -0.67
C ARG A 99 -24.60 -14.83 0.63
N MET A 100 -23.80 -14.19 1.49
CA MET A 100 -24.30 -13.63 2.74
C MET A 100 -25.18 -12.42 2.49
N GLN A 101 -26.14 -12.17 3.39
CA GLN A 101 -26.95 -10.96 3.32
C GLN A 101 -26.07 -9.75 3.71
N PRO A 102 -26.17 -8.64 2.96
CA PRO A 102 -25.46 -7.42 3.35
C PRO A 102 -26.04 -6.86 4.65
N ASP A 103 -25.19 -6.24 5.44
CA ASP A 103 -25.63 -5.46 6.60
C ASP A 103 -26.28 -4.13 6.17
N LYS A 104 -26.64 -3.29 7.14
CA LYS A 104 -27.29 -1.97 6.91
C LYS A 104 -26.45 -1.01 6.07
N ASP A 105 -25.14 -1.19 6.05
CA ASP A 105 -24.16 -0.37 5.33
C ASP A 105 -23.78 -1.00 3.98
N GLY A 106 -24.40 -2.13 3.62
CA GLY A 106 -24.18 -2.86 2.38
C GLY A 106 -22.99 -3.81 2.39
N HIS A 107 -22.34 -4.02 3.54
CA HIS A 107 -21.21 -4.91 3.70
C HIS A 107 -21.67 -6.35 3.90
N ARG A 108 -21.08 -7.32 3.15
CA ARG A 108 -21.40 -8.75 3.24
C ARG A 108 -20.38 -9.53 4.08
N GLY A 109 -19.14 -9.12 4.02
CA GLY A 109 -18.07 -9.75 4.79
C GLY A 109 -16.69 -9.48 4.23
N THR A 110 -15.69 -9.81 5.03
CA THR A 110 -14.28 -9.65 4.72
C THR A 110 -13.59 -11.01 4.64
N VAL A 111 -12.94 -11.26 3.50
CA VAL A 111 -12.05 -12.40 3.30
C VAL A 111 -10.62 -11.93 3.59
N LEU A 112 -10.01 -12.50 4.63
CA LEU A 112 -8.64 -12.22 5.03
C LEU A 112 -7.69 -13.28 4.47
N LEU A 113 -6.71 -12.87 3.71
CA LEU A 113 -5.57 -13.69 3.32
C LEU A 113 -4.49 -13.60 4.41
N LYS A 114 -4.18 -14.73 5.06
CA LYS A 114 -3.11 -14.80 6.06
C LYS A 114 -1.73 -14.65 5.39
N ARG A 115 -0.74 -14.31 6.19
CA ARG A 115 0.65 -14.18 5.70
C ARG A 115 1.10 -15.44 4.96
N GLY A 116 1.75 -15.23 3.82
CA GLY A 116 2.30 -16.27 2.97
C GLY A 116 2.10 -15.98 1.49
N VAL A 117 2.77 -16.75 0.66
CA VAL A 117 2.76 -16.59 -0.79
C VAL A 117 1.58 -17.32 -1.40
N TYR A 118 0.82 -16.62 -2.23
CA TYR A 118 -0.33 -17.16 -2.97
C TYR A 118 -0.02 -17.17 -4.47
N HIS A 119 0.23 -18.33 -5.03
CA HIS A 119 0.26 -18.48 -6.48
C HIS A 119 -1.16 -18.52 -7.02
N VAL A 120 -1.47 -17.66 -7.98
CA VAL A 120 -2.82 -17.49 -8.54
C VAL A 120 -2.75 -17.62 -10.06
N HIS A 121 -3.08 -18.81 -10.56
CA HIS A 121 -3.06 -19.07 -12.00
C HIS A 121 -4.44 -18.80 -12.60
N GLY A 122 -4.70 -17.53 -12.88
CA GLY A 122 -5.95 -17.07 -13.51
C GLY A 122 -6.61 -15.93 -12.75
N THR A 123 -7.86 -15.64 -13.10
CA THR A 123 -8.61 -14.50 -12.57
C THR A 123 -9.37 -14.87 -11.30
N ILE A 124 -9.38 -13.99 -10.32
CA ILE A 124 -10.27 -13.98 -9.17
C ILE A 124 -11.41 -13.01 -9.46
N HIS A 125 -12.63 -13.39 -9.20
CA HIS A 125 -13.84 -12.59 -9.47
C HIS A 125 -14.54 -12.23 -8.16
N ILE A 126 -14.86 -10.95 -7.99
CA ILE A 126 -15.73 -10.45 -6.92
C ILE A 126 -16.97 -9.88 -7.63
N ASN A 127 -18.05 -10.67 -7.69
CA ASN A 127 -19.26 -10.34 -8.46
C ASN A 127 -20.39 -9.75 -7.59
N ALA A 128 -20.19 -9.70 -6.27
CA ALA A 128 -21.15 -9.13 -5.34
C ALA A 128 -20.60 -7.88 -4.68
N SER A 129 -21.41 -6.83 -4.55
CA SER A 129 -21.06 -5.65 -3.77
C SER A 129 -20.95 -5.99 -2.28
N GLY A 130 -20.14 -5.26 -1.53
CA GLY A 130 -19.99 -5.43 -0.09
C GLY A 130 -19.07 -6.58 0.34
N VAL A 131 -18.36 -7.20 -0.58
CA VAL A 131 -17.30 -8.19 -0.29
C VAL A 131 -15.96 -7.48 -0.27
N ILE A 132 -15.19 -7.69 0.78
CA ILE A 132 -13.84 -7.15 0.93
C ILE A 132 -12.83 -8.29 0.89
N LEU A 133 -11.79 -8.15 0.07
CA LEU A 133 -10.61 -9.01 0.07
C LEU A 133 -9.44 -8.22 0.63
N THR A 134 -8.82 -8.71 1.69
CA THR A 134 -7.70 -8.03 2.34
C THR A 134 -6.58 -9.01 2.68
N GLY A 135 -5.35 -8.52 2.74
CA GLY A 135 -4.18 -9.26 3.22
C GLY A 135 -3.86 -8.93 4.68
N GLU A 136 -3.22 -9.84 5.38
CA GLU A 136 -2.73 -9.62 6.75
C GLU A 136 -1.50 -8.70 6.78
N GLY A 137 -0.80 -8.54 5.64
CA GLY A 137 0.38 -7.70 5.52
C GLY A 137 0.24 -6.68 4.39
N ASP A 138 1.05 -5.66 4.43
CA ASP A 138 1.06 -4.52 3.51
C ASP A 138 2.34 -4.42 2.66
N ASN A 139 3.20 -5.43 2.70
CA ASN A 139 4.43 -5.46 1.92
C ASN A 139 4.62 -6.79 1.17
N VAL A 140 5.54 -6.80 0.21
CA VAL A 140 5.80 -7.91 -0.71
C VAL A 140 6.26 -9.21 -0.05
N ASN A 141 6.68 -9.17 1.23
CA ASN A 141 7.14 -10.34 1.97
C ASN A 141 6.04 -10.93 2.86
N GLU A 142 4.89 -10.32 2.93
CA GLU A 142 3.84 -10.72 3.87
C GLU A 142 2.68 -11.44 3.21
N THR A 143 2.02 -10.86 2.21
CA THR A 143 0.87 -11.48 1.55
C THR A 143 0.90 -11.23 0.02
N PRO A 144 1.97 -11.61 -0.70
CA PRO A 144 2.02 -11.44 -2.14
C PRO A 144 1.09 -12.41 -2.87
N LEU A 145 0.36 -11.89 -3.87
CA LEU A 145 -0.31 -12.69 -4.89
C LEU A 145 0.58 -12.71 -6.14
N LEU A 146 1.00 -13.89 -6.54
CA LEU A 146 1.87 -14.11 -7.69
C LEU A 146 1.07 -14.81 -8.81
N ALA A 147 1.08 -14.20 -10.01
CA ALA A 147 0.44 -14.73 -11.21
C ALA A 147 1.42 -15.61 -12.02
#